data_799ad8026c5a4c427367eb38b33f39f1
#
_entry.id   799ad8026c5a4c427367eb38b33f39f1
#
_cell.length_a   1.000
_cell.length_b   1.000
_cell.length_c   1.000
_cell.angle_alpha   90.00
_cell.angle_beta   90.00
_cell.angle_gamma   90.00
#
_symmetry.space_group_name_H-M   'P 1'
#
loop_
_entity.id
_entity.type
_entity.pdbx_description
1 polymer ?
#
loop_
_entity_poly.entity_id
_entity_poly.type
_entity_poly.pdbx_seq_one_letter_code
_entity_poly.pdbx_strand_id
1 'polypeptide(L)'
;MISMEQPPETELVSIEINDAICHLKLNREEKFNALNVQLITELCTLFDWTAERSVGRQGELHDSNGIPFLRIMVLSGAGRHFCAGADINMMRDAGANTAEENRIDSERLDRLFNGLWAHPCFTIGAVQGV
;
A
#
# COMPACT_ATOMS: atom_id res chain seq x y z
N MET A 1 2.68 7.14 -29.22
CA MET A 1 2.43 6.04 -28.29
C MET A 1 2.00 6.61 -26.95
N ILE A 2 0.90 6.14 -26.45
CA ILE A 2 0.37 6.57 -25.17
C ILE A 2 1.06 5.75 -24.06
N SER A 3 1.72 6.43 -23.15
CA SER A 3 2.35 5.77 -22.01
C SER A 3 1.53 6.00 -20.75
N MET A 4 1.33 4.96 -19.98
CA MET A 4 0.77 5.10 -18.64
C MET A 4 1.80 5.82 -17.77
N GLU A 5 1.31 6.71 -16.91
CA GLU A 5 2.14 7.32 -15.89
C GLU A 5 2.77 6.24 -15.00
N GLN A 6 4.05 6.37 -14.72
CA GLN A 6 4.74 5.39 -13.89
C GLN A 6 4.37 5.56 -12.41
N PRO A 7 4.17 4.46 -11.68
CA PRO A 7 3.96 4.54 -10.25
C PRO A 7 5.20 5.09 -9.53
N PRO A 8 5.03 5.65 -8.32
CA PRO A 8 6.15 6.05 -7.48
C PRO A 8 7.13 4.89 -7.26
N GLU A 9 8.42 5.20 -7.22
CA GLU A 9 9.44 4.20 -6.91
C GLU A 9 9.36 3.83 -5.43
N THR A 10 9.46 2.52 -5.16
CA THR A 10 9.42 1.97 -3.82
C THR A 10 10.43 0.83 -3.68
N GLU A 11 10.90 0.59 -2.46
CA GLU A 11 11.87 -0.48 -2.16
C GLU A 11 11.21 -1.66 -1.45
N LEU A 12 10.32 -1.39 -0.50
CA LEU A 12 9.71 -2.41 0.37
C LEU A 12 8.34 -2.87 -0.10
N VAL A 13 7.79 -2.24 -1.14
CA VAL A 13 6.54 -2.67 -1.76
C VAL A 13 6.75 -2.68 -3.26
N SER A 14 6.45 -3.81 -3.89
CA SER A 14 6.41 -3.86 -5.36
C SER A 14 5.00 -3.61 -5.87
N ILE A 15 4.89 -3.04 -7.05
CA ILE A 15 3.60 -2.80 -7.71
C ILE A 15 3.67 -3.34 -9.13
N GLU A 16 2.64 -4.11 -9.52
CA GLU A 16 2.40 -4.56 -10.88
C GLU A 16 1.00 -4.17 -11.30
N ILE A 17 0.86 -3.76 -12.54
CA ILE A 17 -0.44 -3.38 -13.09
C ILE A 17 -0.70 -4.20 -14.35
N ASN A 18 -1.83 -4.92 -14.36
CA ASN A 18 -2.35 -5.67 -15.50
C ASN A 18 -3.77 -5.20 -15.77
N ASP A 19 -3.96 -4.44 -16.84
CA ASP A 19 -5.26 -3.83 -17.16
C ASP A 19 -5.82 -3.06 -15.96
N ALA A 20 -6.97 -3.49 -15.45
CA ALA A 20 -7.66 -2.82 -14.35
C ALA A 20 -7.28 -3.33 -12.96
N ILE A 21 -6.25 -4.19 -12.88
CA ILE A 21 -5.82 -4.81 -11.62
C ILE A 21 -4.44 -4.30 -11.24
N CYS A 22 -4.30 -3.78 -10.03
CA CYS A 22 -2.98 -3.51 -9.45
C CYS A 22 -2.68 -4.52 -8.35
N HIS A 23 -1.45 -4.99 -8.33
CA HIS A 23 -0.96 -5.93 -7.34
C HIS A 23 0.15 -5.27 -6.54
N LEU A 24 -0.09 -5.05 -5.26
CA LEU A 24 0.89 -4.55 -4.32
C LEU A 24 1.40 -5.72 -3.48
N LYS A 25 2.72 -5.86 -3.43
CA LYS A 25 3.34 -6.97 -2.69
C LYS A 25 4.33 -6.42 -1.66
N LEU A 26 4.10 -6.72 -0.39
CA LEU A 26 5.05 -6.41 0.68
C LEU A 26 6.34 -7.19 0.44
N ASN A 27 7.47 -6.52 0.42
CA ASN A 27 8.77 -7.11 0.09
C ASN A 27 9.81 -6.79 1.16
N ARG A 28 9.52 -7.21 2.37
CA ARG A 28 10.41 -7.11 3.53
C ARG A 28 10.47 -8.48 4.23
N GLU A 29 10.75 -9.50 3.43
CA GLU A 29 10.66 -10.91 3.83
C GLU A 29 11.54 -11.24 5.02
N GLU A 30 12.74 -10.66 5.12
CA GLU A 30 13.70 -10.89 6.21
C GLU A 30 13.18 -10.45 7.59
N LYS A 31 12.14 -9.63 7.62
CA LYS A 31 11.43 -9.19 8.82
C LYS A 31 9.97 -9.65 8.83
N PHE A 32 9.66 -10.70 8.06
CA PHE A 32 8.30 -11.24 7.94
C PHE A 32 7.28 -10.20 7.53
N ASN A 33 7.70 -9.23 6.73
CA ASN A 33 6.90 -8.08 6.26
C ASN A 33 6.32 -7.23 7.40
N ALA A 34 7.02 -7.17 8.54
CA ALA A 34 6.63 -6.30 9.64
C ALA A 34 6.64 -4.83 9.20
N LEU A 35 5.67 -4.07 9.67
CA LEU A 35 5.46 -2.67 9.30
C LEU A 35 6.45 -1.77 10.05
N ASN A 36 7.39 -1.20 9.33
CA ASN A 36 8.22 -0.10 9.80
C ASN A 36 7.77 1.21 9.15
N VAL A 37 8.37 2.33 9.52
CA VAL A 37 7.99 3.66 8.99
C VAL A 37 8.11 3.71 7.48
N GLN A 38 9.18 3.16 6.91
CA GLN A 38 9.37 3.17 5.45
C GLN A 38 8.28 2.37 4.74
N LEU A 39 7.96 1.16 5.19
CA LEU A 39 6.93 0.32 4.58
C LEU A 39 5.55 0.99 4.66
N ILE A 40 5.22 1.56 5.82
CA ILE A 40 3.96 2.30 6.00
C ILE A 40 3.89 3.48 5.03
N THR A 41 4.96 4.26 4.92
CA THR A 41 5.02 5.43 4.03
C THR A 41 4.86 5.04 2.57
N GLU A 42 5.55 3.98 2.14
CA GLU A 42 5.47 3.49 0.77
C GLU A 42 4.07 2.98 0.44
N LEU A 43 3.45 2.23 1.36
CA LEU A 43 2.07 1.78 1.18
C LEU A 43 1.10 2.95 1.06
N CYS A 44 1.19 3.94 1.93
CA CYS A 44 0.34 5.14 1.85
C CYS A 44 0.49 5.85 0.51
N THR A 45 1.73 6.00 0.04
CA THR A 45 2.01 6.63 -1.26
C THR A 45 1.37 5.86 -2.40
N LEU A 46 1.49 4.53 -2.40
CA LEU A 46 0.89 3.69 -3.43
C LEU A 46 -0.64 3.62 -3.34
N PHE A 47 -1.20 3.65 -2.14
CA PHE A 47 -2.66 3.72 -1.98
C PHE A 47 -3.21 5.03 -2.56
N ASP A 48 -2.56 6.15 -2.31
CA ASP A 48 -2.97 7.44 -2.86
C ASP A 48 -2.86 7.45 -4.39
N TRP A 49 -1.73 6.96 -4.92
CA TRP A 49 -1.50 6.91 -6.36
C TRP A 49 -2.51 6.01 -7.08
N THR A 50 -2.79 4.83 -6.55
CA THR A 50 -3.74 3.89 -7.13
C THR A 50 -5.18 4.40 -7.00
N ALA A 51 -5.52 5.05 -5.89
CA ALA A 51 -6.85 5.61 -5.66
C ALA A 51 -7.20 6.68 -6.71
N GLU A 52 -6.24 7.53 -7.07
CA GLU A 52 -6.44 8.57 -8.09
C GLU A 52 -6.73 7.98 -9.48
N ARG A 53 -6.29 6.75 -9.73
CA ARG A 53 -6.41 6.05 -11.02
C ARG A 53 -7.52 5.02 -11.03
N SER A 54 -8.43 5.09 -10.09
CA SER A 54 -9.48 4.09 -9.92
C SER A 54 -10.79 4.53 -10.59
N VAL A 55 -11.52 3.55 -11.10
CA VAL A 55 -12.87 3.71 -11.65
C VAL A 55 -13.83 4.32 -10.63
N GLY A 56 -13.66 3.99 -9.34
CA GLY A 56 -14.53 4.47 -8.27
C GLY A 56 -14.67 5.98 -8.22
N ARG A 57 -13.66 6.71 -8.67
CA ARG A 57 -13.70 8.18 -8.73
C ARG A 57 -14.24 8.70 -10.05
N GLN A 58 -13.95 8.02 -11.15
CA GLN A 58 -14.21 8.53 -12.50
C GLN A 58 -15.55 8.10 -13.06
N GLY A 59 -16.06 6.95 -12.63
CA GLY A 59 -17.30 6.38 -13.18
C GLY A 59 -17.15 5.79 -14.58
N GLU A 60 -15.98 5.90 -15.18
CA GLU A 60 -15.69 5.38 -16.51
C GLU A 60 -14.66 4.25 -16.42
N LEU A 61 -14.64 3.35 -17.41
CA LEU A 61 -13.72 2.19 -17.41
C LEU A 61 -12.34 2.52 -17.95
N HIS A 62 -12.23 3.54 -18.79
CA HIS A 62 -10.98 3.95 -19.43
C HIS A 62 -10.86 5.47 -19.44
N ASP A 63 -9.62 5.94 -19.42
CA ASP A 63 -9.36 7.37 -19.56
C ASP A 63 -9.50 7.82 -21.04
N SER A 64 -9.28 9.12 -21.30
CA SER A 64 -9.38 9.69 -22.65
C SER A 64 -8.38 9.09 -23.63
N ASN A 65 -7.33 8.44 -23.16
CA ASN A 65 -6.31 7.78 -23.96
C ASN A 65 -6.56 6.27 -24.14
N GLY A 66 -7.66 5.75 -23.61
CA GLY A 66 -8.01 4.34 -23.68
C GLY A 66 -7.27 3.47 -22.66
N ILE A 67 -6.61 4.06 -21.66
CA ILE A 67 -5.92 3.33 -20.60
C ILE A 67 -6.95 2.95 -19.53
N PRO A 68 -7.03 1.67 -19.13
CA PRO A 68 -8.00 1.25 -18.12
C PRO A 68 -7.75 1.93 -16.76
N PHE A 69 -8.83 2.40 -16.14
CA PHE A 69 -8.79 2.76 -14.73
C PHE A 69 -8.70 1.50 -13.87
N LEU A 70 -8.06 1.61 -12.71
CA LEU A 70 -7.93 0.50 -11.77
C LEU A 70 -9.28 0.20 -11.11
N ARG A 71 -9.61 -1.08 -11.00
CA ARG A 71 -10.85 -1.56 -10.38
C ARG A 71 -10.59 -2.49 -9.20
N ILE A 72 -9.49 -3.21 -9.25
CA ILE A 72 -9.15 -4.21 -8.23
C ILE A 72 -7.73 -3.96 -7.75
N MET A 73 -7.54 -4.03 -6.44
CA MET A 73 -6.22 -4.01 -5.82
C MET A 73 -6.03 -5.29 -5.02
N VAL A 74 -4.98 -6.05 -5.35
CA VAL A 74 -4.58 -7.24 -4.60
C VAL A 74 -3.38 -6.88 -3.74
N LEU A 75 -3.46 -7.17 -2.44
CA LEU A 75 -2.37 -6.97 -1.51
C LEU A 75 -1.85 -8.32 -1.04
N SER A 76 -0.57 -8.57 -1.23
CA SER A 76 0.09 -9.81 -0.84
C SER A 76 1.43 -9.53 -0.15
N GLY A 77 2.10 -10.58 0.32
CA GLY A 77 3.41 -10.47 0.94
C GLY A 77 4.38 -11.51 0.37
N ALA A 78 5.61 -11.10 0.19
CA ALA A 78 6.69 -12.01 -0.21
C ALA A 78 7.02 -12.97 0.92
N GLY A 79 7.41 -14.20 0.58
CA GLY A 79 7.86 -15.20 1.53
C GLY A 79 6.75 -15.96 2.21
N ARG A 80 7.03 -16.46 3.40
CA ARG A 80 6.16 -17.40 4.13
C ARG A 80 5.02 -16.72 4.87
N HIS A 81 5.17 -15.42 5.18
CA HIS A 81 4.21 -14.67 6.00
C HIS A 81 3.75 -13.43 5.27
N PHE A 82 2.46 -13.18 5.34
CA PHE A 82 1.89 -11.96 4.74
C PHE A 82 2.42 -10.71 5.42
N CYS A 83 2.23 -10.59 6.74
CA CYS A 83 2.67 -9.45 7.54
C CYS A 83 2.66 -9.82 9.02
N ALA A 84 3.77 -9.60 9.70
CA ALA A 84 3.90 -9.93 11.11
C ALA A 84 3.38 -8.84 12.06
N GLY A 85 2.80 -7.76 11.52
CA GLY A 85 2.31 -6.64 12.31
C GLY A 85 3.35 -5.53 12.44
N ALA A 86 3.32 -4.77 13.54
CA ALA A 86 4.24 -3.67 13.76
C ALA A 86 5.67 -4.17 13.99
N ASP A 87 6.64 -3.47 13.40
CA ASP A 87 8.05 -3.77 13.58
C ASP A 87 8.45 -3.61 15.05
N ILE A 88 9.19 -4.59 15.59
CA ILE A 88 9.59 -4.60 17.01
C ILE A 88 10.48 -3.40 17.35
N ASN A 89 11.40 -3.05 16.45
CA ASN A 89 12.28 -1.89 16.67
C ASN A 89 11.47 -0.59 16.66
N MET A 90 10.48 -0.47 15.79
CA MET A 90 9.58 0.68 15.77
C MET A 90 8.77 0.78 17.07
N MET A 91 8.28 -0.33 17.60
CA MET A 91 7.58 -0.36 18.89
C MET A 91 8.51 0.00 20.06
N ARG A 92 9.75 -0.47 20.04
CA ARG A 92 10.77 -0.13 21.05
C ARG A 92 11.07 1.36 21.03
N ASP A 93 11.26 1.93 19.84
CA ASP A 93 11.54 3.35 19.67
C ASP A 93 10.36 4.19 20.15
N ALA A 94 9.12 3.72 19.97
CA ALA A 94 7.93 4.39 20.47
C ALA A 94 7.93 4.56 21.98
N GLY A 95 8.52 3.62 22.72
CA GLY A 95 8.67 3.72 24.17
C GLY A 95 9.64 4.82 24.62
N ALA A 96 10.56 5.22 23.75
CA ALA A 96 11.52 6.29 24.01
C ALA A 96 11.12 7.63 23.37
N ASN A 97 10.08 7.65 22.58
CA ASN A 97 9.62 8.85 21.87
C ASN A 97 8.87 9.81 22.80
N THR A 98 8.84 11.08 22.40
CA THR A 98 7.96 12.07 23.01
C THR A 98 6.50 11.79 22.67
N ALA A 99 5.57 12.40 23.40
CA ALA A 99 4.13 12.31 23.10
C ALA A 99 3.81 12.80 21.69
N GLU A 100 4.49 13.86 21.22
CA GLU A 100 4.30 14.39 19.87
C GLU A 100 4.80 13.41 18.79
N GLU A 101 5.95 12.78 18.99
CA GLU A 101 6.46 11.77 18.08
C GLU A 101 5.52 10.56 17.97
N ASN A 102 4.97 10.12 19.10
CA ASN A 102 4.00 9.03 19.14
C ASN A 102 2.67 9.41 18.45
N ARG A 103 2.26 10.67 18.57
CA ARG A 103 1.08 11.18 17.86
C ARG A 103 1.28 11.11 16.34
N ILE A 104 2.46 11.52 15.87
CA ILE A 104 2.81 11.45 14.44
C ILE A 104 2.81 10.01 13.94
N ASP A 105 3.36 9.07 14.71
CA ASP A 105 3.38 7.66 14.34
C ASP A 105 1.96 7.06 14.29
N SER A 106 1.11 7.45 15.24
CA SER A 106 -0.30 7.03 15.24
C SER A 106 -1.05 7.56 14.03
N GLU A 107 -0.78 8.80 13.62
CA GLU A 107 -1.37 9.39 12.42
C GLU A 107 -0.95 8.65 11.14
N ARG A 108 0.30 8.18 11.07
CA ARG A 108 0.77 7.36 9.93
C ARG A 108 0.00 6.05 9.83
N LEU A 109 -0.20 5.37 10.95
CA LEU A 109 -0.98 4.13 10.99
C LEU A 109 -2.44 4.37 10.63
N ASP A 110 -3.02 5.44 11.15
CA ASP A 110 -4.39 5.84 10.82
C ASP A 110 -4.54 6.09 9.32
N ARG A 111 -3.60 6.82 8.72
CA ARG A 111 -3.57 7.08 7.29
C ARG A 111 -3.45 5.79 6.47
N LEU A 112 -2.62 4.84 6.93
CA LEU A 112 -2.46 3.55 6.27
C LEU A 112 -3.77 2.76 6.26
N PHE A 113 -4.37 2.59 7.42
CA PHE A 113 -5.59 1.79 7.54
C PHE A 113 -6.79 2.45 6.88
N ASN A 114 -6.93 3.75 6.99
CA ASN A 114 -7.98 4.50 6.29
C ASN A 114 -7.78 4.49 4.79
N GLY A 115 -6.54 4.59 4.32
CA GLY A 115 -6.22 4.50 2.91
C GLY A 115 -6.61 3.18 2.28
N LEU A 116 -6.48 2.10 3.03
CA LEU A 116 -6.92 0.78 2.59
C LEU A 116 -8.44 0.63 2.71
N TRP A 117 -9.01 1.01 3.86
CA TRP A 117 -10.44 0.88 4.13
C TRP A 117 -11.30 1.67 3.15
N ALA A 118 -10.91 2.91 2.87
CA ALA A 118 -11.65 3.81 1.98
C ALA A 118 -11.19 3.74 0.52
N HIS A 119 -10.33 2.79 0.16
CA HIS A 119 -9.80 2.69 -1.19
C HIS A 119 -10.92 2.45 -2.20
N PRO A 120 -10.96 3.21 -3.31
CA PRO A 120 -12.04 3.09 -4.29
C PRO A 120 -11.99 1.81 -5.13
N CYS A 121 -10.85 1.11 -5.19
CA CYS A 121 -10.79 -0.22 -5.80
C CYS A 121 -11.44 -1.26 -4.89
N PHE A 122 -11.91 -2.36 -5.49
CA PHE A 122 -12.22 -3.56 -4.72
C PHE A 122 -10.90 -4.16 -4.23
N THR A 123 -10.72 -4.29 -2.93
CA THR A 123 -9.47 -4.72 -2.34
C THR A 123 -9.52 -6.18 -1.90
N ILE A 124 -8.48 -6.94 -2.24
CA ILE A 124 -8.35 -8.36 -1.92
C ILE A 124 -7.04 -8.57 -1.17
N GLY A 125 -7.10 -9.12 0.02
CA GLY A 125 -5.93 -9.57 0.75
C GLY A 125 -5.62 -11.03 0.42
N ALA A 126 -4.44 -11.28 -0.16
CA ALA A 126 -3.95 -12.64 -0.39
C ALA A 126 -3.02 -13.01 0.78
N VAL A 127 -3.62 -13.45 1.87
CA VAL A 127 -2.94 -13.64 3.16
C VAL A 127 -2.46 -15.07 3.31
N GLN A 128 -1.18 -15.24 3.64
CA GLN A 128 -0.56 -16.52 3.96
C GLN A 128 0.21 -16.45 5.27
N GLY A 129 0.47 -17.59 5.84
CA GLY A 129 1.23 -17.71 7.08
C GLY A 129 0.41 -17.40 8.32
N VAL A 130 1.12 -17.22 9.41
CA VAL A 130 0.51 -17.02 10.73
C VAL A 130 1.05 -15.74 11.35
#